data_aab047f9e2d2fb48e2aab68d279a7149
#
_entry.id   aab047f9e2d2fb48e2aab68d279a7149
#
_cell.length_a   1.000
_cell.length_b   1.000
_cell.length_c   1.000
_cell.angle_alpha   90.00
_cell.angle_beta   90.00
_cell.angle_gamma   90.00
#
_symmetry.space_group_name_H-M   'P 1'
#
loop_
_entity.id
_entity.type
_entity.pdbx_description
1 polymer ?
#
loop_
_entity_poly.entity_id
_entity_poly.type
_entity_poly.pdbx_seq_one_letter_code
_entity_poly.pdbx_strand_id
1 'polypeptide(L)'
;MAGNTPRGIRKRLNAAGEPRYQVRYLIRDASSGWVETSATFPTLREAKAFKSERDNEAALGARRFDPRLGRIPLNRIWTQFSESKRPAVSPKTWSGYTQHWELRIAPRFGHVPVDEISRADVQAFADGLTVGPWAKVSTLRLLRSILDVAHQDGRVHRNPALGVSAGRIPERERHRYLTAQEVQKLAIACGDQGDVVTILAYTGLRWSELVALRVKDVDLVARRLYVRRAAPEVEGRIVVGPPKTRAGIRTVPLPQVVVEIFKRRITDRNPDEPAVTSPNGAMLRSNNWRRHTHWNKVLKKTGLAPLTIHDLRHTYASLARKSGADLRYVQKTMGHSTPTVTANIYSDLYADELDQVATNLDQLHATEIHTPTTGQEPDESNRQSSA
;
A
#
# COMPACT_ATOMS: atom_id res chain seq x y z
N MET A 1 46.42 -44.76 -2.37
CA MET A 1 45.33 -44.84 -1.39
C MET A 1 44.02 -44.53 -2.15
N ALA A 2 43.14 -45.51 -2.34
CA ALA A 2 41.83 -45.31 -2.95
C ALA A 2 40.95 -44.58 -1.94
N GLY A 3 40.74 -43.29 -2.15
CA GLY A 3 39.89 -42.47 -1.28
C GLY A 3 38.45 -42.98 -1.27
N ASN A 4 37.99 -43.37 -0.07
CA ASN A 4 36.68 -43.93 0.18
C ASN A 4 35.60 -42.87 -0.22
N THR A 5 34.90 -43.15 -1.34
CA THR A 5 33.82 -42.25 -1.83
C THR A 5 32.63 -42.38 -0.85
N PRO A 6 32.13 -41.31 -0.27
CA PRO A 6 31.03 -41.36 0.69
C PRO A 6 29.78 -42.03 0.14
N ARG A 7 29.02 -42.70 1.02
CA ARG A 7 27.75 -43.36 0.65
C ARG A 7 26.80 -42.38 -0.10
N GLY A 8 26.33 -42.77 -1.27
CA GLY A 8 25.43 -41.96 -2.12
C GLY A 8 26.14 -41.05 -3.13
N ILE A 9 27.52 -41.11 -3.20
CA ILE A 9 28.29 -40.47 -4.28
C ILE A 9 29.00 -41.56 -5.08
N ARG A 10 28.90 -41.54 -6.40
CA ARG A 10 29.57 -42.51 -7.27
C ARG A 10 30.62 -41.81 -8.14
N LYS A 11 31.85 -42.28 -8.09
CA LYS A 11 32.91 -41.81 -8.97
C LYS A 11 32.74 -42.48 -10.35
N ARG A 12 32.81 -41.71 -11.42
CA ARG A 12 32.82 -42.16 -12.83
C ARG A 12 33.93 -41.42 -13.57
N LEU A 13 34.38 -41.94 -14.69
CA LEU A 13 35.28 -41.25 -15.62
C LEU A 13 34.45 -40.73 -16.78
N ASN A 14 34.76 -39.53 -17.28
CA ASN A 14 34.20 -39.03 -18.53
C ASN A 14 34.96 -39.61 -19.74
N ALA A 15 34.55 -39.26 -20.97
CA ALA A 15 35.20 -39.74 -22.20
C ALA A 15 36.68 -39.34 -22.32
N ALA A 16 37.13 -38.29 -21.58
CA ALA A 16 38.53 -37.85 -21.53
C ALA A 16 39.31 -38.49 -20.37
N GLY A 17 38.75 -39.48 -19.65
CA GLY A 17 39.40 -40.14 -18.54
C GLY A 17 39.42 -39.37 -17.23
N GLU A 18 38.78 -38.21 -17.16
CA GLU A 18 38.75 -37.39 -15.96
C GLU A 18 37.67 -37.85 -14.96
N PRO A 19 37.95 -37.80 -13.65
CA PRO A 19 36.98 -38.18 -12.62
C PRO A 19 35.76 -37.21 -12.59
N ARG A 20 34.58 -37.80 -12.51
CA ARG A 20 33.32 -37.13 -12.28
C ARG A 20 32.61 -37.80 -11.11
N TYR A 21 31.89 -37.02 -10.28
CA TYR A 21 31.25 -37.49 -9.06
C TYR A 21 29.74 -37.31 -9.19
N GLN A 22 29.03 -38.44 -9.31
CA GLN A 22 27.57 -38.48 -9.44
C GLN A 22 26.93 -38.64 -8.06
N VAL A 23 26.01 -37.74 -7.72
CA VAL A 23 25.15 -37.81 -6.54
C VAL A 23 23.75 -38.20 -6.97
N ARG A 24 23.19 -39.25 -6.37
CA ARG A 24 21.79 -39.63 -6.56
C ARG A 24 20.95 -39.03 -5.47
N TYR A 25 19.78 -38.50 -5.80
CA TYR A 25 18.82 -37.90 -4.87
C TYR A 25 17.40 -38.06 -5.36
N LEU A 26 16.44 -37.98 -4.44
CA LEU A 26 15.02 -38.09 -4.76
C LEU A 26 14.45 -36.70 -5.02
N ILE A 27 13.62 -36.55 -6.05
CA ILE A 27 12.77 -35.38 -6.30
C ILE A 27 11.31 -35.81 -6.26
N ARG A 28 10.41 -34.87 -5.97
CA ARG A 28 8.97 -35.11 -6.06
C ARG A 28 8.49 -34.64 -7.42
N ASP A 29 8.06 -35.58 -8.23
CA ASP A 29 7.36 -35.31 -9.50
C ASP A 29 5.86 -35.13 -9.22
N ALA A 30 5.21 -34.20 -9.93
CA ALA A 30 3.80 -33.87 -9.70
C ALA A 30 2.84 -35.02 -10.09
N SER A 31 3.26 -35.88 -11.02
CA SER A 31 2.46 -36.97 -11.58
C SER A 31 2.83 -38.35 -11.04
N SER A 32 4.11 -38.58 -10.71
CA SER A 32 4.67 -39.90 -10.40
C SER A 32 5.19 -40.06 -8.95
N GLY A 33 5.05 -39.01 -8.11
CA GLY A 33 5.49 -39.06 -6.72
C GLY A 33 7.00 -38.86 -6.55
N TRP A 34 7.70 -39.74 -5.80
CA TRP A 34 9.15 -39.64 -5.58
C TRP A 34 9.92 -40.32 -6.70
N VAL A 35 10.76 -39.55 -7.44
CA VAL A 35 11.60 -40.03 -8.52
C VAL A 35 13.09 -39.87 -8.17
N GLU A 36 13.88 -40.94 -8.36
CA GLU A 36 15.34 -40.87 -8.21
C GLU A 36 15.96 -40.15 -9.40
N THR A 37 16.79 -39.16 -9.15
CA THR A 37 17.57 -38.47 -10.18
C THR A 37 19.04 -38.34 -9.76
N SER A 38 19.90 -37.80 -10.63
CA SER A 38 21.30 -37.64 -10.31
C SER A 38 21.88 -36.34 -10.86
N ALA A 39 22.79 -35.72 -10.12
CA ALA A 39 23.64 -34.63 -10.58
C ALA A 39 25.12 -35.06 -10.60
N THR A 40 25.90 -34.55 -11.56
CA THR A 40 27.30 -34.92 -11.77
C THR A 40 28.19 -33.69 -11.60
N PHE A 41 29.24 -33.82 -10.80
CA PHE A 41 30.15 -32.74 -10.42
C PHE A 41 31.60 -33.03 -10.83
N PRO A 42 32.39 -32.01 -11.16
CA PRO A 42 33.79 -32.18 -11.53
C PRO A 42 34.67 -32.60 -10.32
N THR A 43 34.29 -32.19 -9.09
CA THR A 43 35.09 -32.49 -7.88
C THR A 43 34.27 -33.22 -6.82
N LEU A 44 34.97 -34.04 -6.01
CA LEU A 44 34.38 -34.73 -4.87
C LEU A 44 33.88 -33.73 -3.81
N ARG A 45 34.55 -32.58 -3.67
CA ARG A 45 34.16 -31.49 -2.75
C ARG A 45 32.79 -30.93 -3.08
N GLU A 46 32.54 -30.59 -4.35
CA GLU A 46 31.24 -30.09 -4.82
C GLU A 46 30.15 -31.15 -4.66
N ALA A 47 30.43 -32.41 -5.01
CA ALA A 47 29.50 -33.51 -4.83
C ALA A 47 29.11 -33.72 -3.35
N LYS A 48 30.06 -33.61 -2.43
CA LYS A 48 29.81 -33.67 -0.97
C LYS A 48 28.97 -32.49 -0.50
N ALA A 49 29.30 -31.26 -0.90
CA ALA A 49 28.56 -30.08 -0.55
C ALA A 49 27.10 -30.18 -1.00
N PHE A 50 26.88 -30.53 -2.26
CA PHE A 50 25.55 -30.76 -2.80
C PHE A 50 24.76 -31.84 -2.04
N LYS A 51 25.41 -32.96 -1.73
CA LYS A 51 24.76 -34.05 -1.00
C LYS A 51 24.37 -33.61 0.41
N SER A 52 25.27 -32.93 1.15
CA SER A 52 25.01 -32.45 2.51
C SER A 52 23.84 -31.45 2.52
N GLU A 53 23.77 -30.57 1.54
CA GLU A 53 22.67 -29.62 1.37
C GLU A 53 21.34 -30.35 1.13
N ARG A 54 21.33 -31.39 0.26
CA ARG A 54 20.15 -32.23 0.00
C ARG A 54 19.68 -32.99 1.23
N ASP A 55 20.61 -33.55 1.99
CA ASP A 55 20.31 -34.29 3.22
C ASP A 55 19.73 -33.36 4.29
N ASN A 56 20.26 -32.14 4.43
CA ASN A 56 19.74 -31.11 5.35
C ASN A 56 18.34 -30.62 4.95
N GLU A 57 18.09 -30.39 3.67
CA GLU A 57 16.77 -30.03 3.16
C GLU A 57 15.73 -31.14 3.42
N ALA A 58 16.14 -32.39 3.24
CA ALA A 58 15.28 -33.54 3.52
C ALA A 58 14.94 -33.64 5.02
N ALA A 59 15.91 -33.35 5.91
CA ALA A 59 15.72 -33.36 7.34
C ALA A 59 14.79 -32.21 7.83
N LEU A 60 14.83 -31.07 7.15
CA LEU A 60 13.98 -29.90 7.46
C LEU A 60 12.59 -29.96 6.80
N GLY A 61 12.26 -31.03 6.07
CA GLY A 61 10.97 -31.14 5.35
C GLY A 61 10.78 -30.13 4.22
N ALA A 62 11.86 -29.47 3.78
CA ALA A 62 11.81 -28.47 2.71
C ALA A 62 11.44 -29.12 1.36
N ARG A 63 10.70 -28.40 0.52
CA ARG A 63 10.44 -28.81 -0.88
C ARG A 63 11.75 -29.01 -1.61
N ARG A 64 11.92 -30.18 -2.21
CA ARG A 64 13.16 -30.53 -2.91
C ARG A 64 13.29 -29.76 -4.22
N PHE A 65 14.45 -29.12 -4.38
CA PHE A 65 14.88 -28.44 -5.60
C PHE A 65 15.26 -29.45 -6.68
N ASP A 66 14.71 -29.32 -7.92
CA ASP A 66 15.15 -30.02 -9.10
C ASP A 66 15.78 -29.02 -10.09
N PRO A 67 17.11 -29.06 -10.28
CA PRO A 67 17.81 -28.14 -11.19
C PRO A 67 17.26 -28.15 -12.61
N ARG A 68 16.70 -29.29 -13.07
CA ARG A 68 16.17 -29.42 -14.44
C ARG A 68 14.89 -28.59 -14.64
N LEU A 69 14.11 -28.39 -13.58
CA LEU A 69 12.89 -27.58 -13.64
C LEU A 69 13.18 -26.08 -13.75
N GLY A 70 14.38 -25.64 -13.40
CA GLY A 70 14.83 -24.25 -13.48
C GLY A 70 15.18 -23.77 -14.89
N ARG A 71 15.37 -24.69 -15.84
CA ARG A 71 15.75 -24.36 -17.24
C ARG A 71 14.61 -23.77 -18.07
N ILE A 72 13.60 -23.25 -17.45
CA ILE A 72 12.50 -22.56 -18.14
C ILE A 72 12.67 -21.05 -18.02
N PRO A 73 12.33 -20.28 -19.06
CA PRO A 73 12.47 -18.83 -19.03
C PRO A 73 11.46 -18.17 -18.07
N LEU A 74 11.85 -17.04 -17.49
CA LEU A 74 11.04 -16.32 -16.49
C LEU A 74 9.65 -15.94 -17.01
N ASN A 75 9.45 -15.74 -18.31
CA ASN A 75 8.13 -15.46 -18.88
C ASN A 75 7.13 -16.61 -18.65
N ARG A 76 7.57 -17.88 -18.56
CA ARG A 76 6.70 -19.00 -18.19
C ARG A 76 6.25 -18.90 -16.72
N ILE A 77 7.15 -18.49 -15.83
CA ILE A 77 6.79 -18.21 -14.43
C ILE A 77 5.85 -17.01 -14.33
N TRP A 78 6.08 -15.98 -15.14
CA TRP A 78 5.15 -14.84 -15.22
C TRP A 78 3.74 -15.26 -15.63
N THR A 79 3.62 -16.16 -16.63
CA THR A 79 2.31 -16.70 -17.05
C THR A 79 1.61 -17.39 -15.88
N GLN A 80 2.30 -18.31 -15.20
CA GLN A 80 1.80 -19.03 -14.03
C GLN A 80 1.41 -18.06 -12.87
N PHE A 81 2.28 -17.10 -12.57
CA PHE A 81 1.99 -16.03 -11.59
C PHE A 81 0.74 -15.24 -11.98
N SER A 82 0.60 -14.91 -13.28
CA SER A 82 -0.51 -14.12 -13.81
C SER A 82 -1.86 -14.82 -13.66
N GLU A 83 -1.92 -16.11 -14.00
CA GLU A 83 -3.13 -16.93 -13.88
C GLU A 83 -3.66 -16.97 -12.44
N SER A 84 -2.75 -17.13 -11.48
CA SER A 84 -3.08 -17.16 -10.06
C SER A 84 -3.39 -15.77 -9.49
N LYS A 85 -2.62 -14.74 -9.88
CA LYS A 85 -2.64 -13.44 -9.22
C LYS A 85 -3.67 -12.48 -9.77
N ARG A 86 -3.96 -12.53 -11.08
CA ARG A 86 -4.89 -11.62 -11.75
C ARG A 86 -6.31 -11.64 -11.12
N PRO A 87 -6.94 -12.78 -10.85
CA PRO A 87 -8.26 -12.80 -10.21
C PRO A 87 -8.22 -12.36 -8.74
N ALA A 88 -7.07 -12.44 -8.07
CA ALA A 88 -6.92 -12.14 -6.65
C ALA A 88 -6.61 -10.66 -6.34
N VAL A 89 -6.35 -9.82 -7.35
CA VAL A 89 -5.99 -8.42 -7.15
C VAL A 89 -6.92 -7.48 -7.89
N SER A 90 -6.96 -6.21 -7.44
CA SER A 90 -7.77 -5.19 -8.12
C SER A 90 -7.25 -4.92 -9.55
N PRO A 91 -8.12 -4.50 -10.49
CA PRO A 91 -7.70 -4.14 -11.85
C PRO A 91 -6.57 -3.11 -11.89
N LYS A 92 -6.58 -2.13 -10.98
CA LYS A 92 -5.51 -1.12 -10.87
C LYS A 92 -4.17 -1.73 -10.44
N THR A 93 -4.21 -2.68 -9.51
CA THR A 93 -2.99 -3.39 -9.08
C THR A 93 -2.43 -4.25 -10.20
N TRP A 94 -3.33 -4.95 -10.91
CA TRP A 94 -2.94 -5.77 -12.04
C TRP A 94 -2.31 -4.94 -13.17
N SER A 95 -2.94 -3.84 -13.57
CA SER A 95 -2.37 -2.90 -14.55
C SER A 95 -0.97 -2.42 -14.15
N GLY A 96 -0.74 -2.14 -12.86
CA GLY A 96 0.59 -1.81 -12.34
C GLY A 96 1.60 -2.96 -12.49
N TYR A 97 1.18 -4.20 -12.22
CA TYR A 97 2.05 -5.38 -12.41
C TYR A 97 2.42 -5.58 -13.88
N THR A 98 1.44 -5.50 -14.78
CA THR A 98 1.66 -5.61 -16.22
C THR A 98 2.63 -4.54 -16.71
N GLN A 99 2.47 -3.28 -16.30
CA GLN A 99 3.38 -2.20 -16.65
C GLN A 99 4.82 -2.44 -16.14
N HIS A 100 5.00 -2.90 -14.89
CA HIS A 100 6.32 -3.21 -14.36
C HIS A 100 6.96 -4.41 -15.07
N TRP A 101 6.16 -5.42 -15.40
CA TRP A 101 6.62 -6.57 -16.17
C TRP A 101 7.05 -6.18 -17.58
N GLU A 102 6.16 -5.61 -18.38
CA GLU A 102 6.38 -5.34 -19.79
C GLU A 102 7.48 -4.31 -20.04
N LEU A 103 7.48 -3.21 -19.28
CA LEU A 103 8.41 -2.12 -19.52
C LEU A 103 9.79 -2.34 -18.89
N ARG A 104 9.93 -3.23 -17.90
CA ARG A 104 11.17 -3.31 -17.11
C ARG A 104 11.69 -4.72 -16.93
N ILE A 105 10.87 -5.66 -16.44
CA ILE A 105 11.34 -7.01 -16.09
C ILE A 105 11.50 -7.88 -17.31
N ALA A 106 10.49 -7.95 -18.16
CA ALA A 106 10.50 -8.82 -19.35
C ALA A 106 11.63 -8.52 -20.34
N PRO A 107 11.97 -7.26 -20.64
CA PRO A 107 13.10 -6.96 -21.54
C PRO A 107 14.44 -7.48 -21.03
N ARG A 108 14.64 -7.57 -19.71
CA ARG A 108 15.93 -8.01 -19.12
C ARG A 108 15.94 -9.50 -18.81
N PHE A 109 14.84 -10.04 -18.26
CA PHE A 109 14.81 -11.39 -17.70
C PHE A 109 13.80 -12.33 -18.37
N GLY A 110 12.90 -11.82 -19.20
CA GLY A 110 11.79 -12.61 -19.73
C GLY A 110 12.21 -13.93 -20.42
N HIS A 111 13.31 -13.91 -21.13
CA HIS A 111 13.85 -15.07 -21.86
C HIS A 111 14.96 -15.82 -21.10
N VAL A 112 15.37 -15.33 -19.94
CA VAL A 112 16.44 -15.93 -19.14
C VAL A 112 15.88 -17.12 -18.37
N PRO A 113 16.54 -18.30 -18.38
CA PRO A 113 16.20 -19.41 -17.52
C PRO A 113 16.28 -19.01 -16.06
N VAL A 114 15.30 -19.46 -15.24
CA VAL A 114 15.20 -18.96 -13.84
C VAL A 114 16.37 -19.43 -12.96
N ASP A 115 17.00 -20.56 -13.28
CA ASP A 115 18.20 -21.06 -12.60
C ASP A 115 19.49 -20.30 -12.96
N GLU A 116 19.48 -19.54 -14.06
CA GLU A 116 20.60 -18.68 -14.47
C GLU A 116 20.51 -17.27 -13.88
N ILE A 117 19.36 -16.87 -13.31
CA ILE A 117 19.20 -15.55 -12.71
C ILE A 117 19.91 -15.52 -11.34
N SER A 118 21.05 -14.84 -11.29
CA SER A 118 21.79 -14.66 -10.04
C SER A 118 21.35 -13.44 -9.24
N ARG A 119 21.71 -13.40 -7.94
CA ARG A 119 21.51 -12.20 -7.11
C ARG A 119 22.26 -10.98 -7.67
N ALA A 120 23.44 -11.20 -8.25
CA ALA A 120 24.24 -10.13 -8.87
C ALA A 120 23.51 -9.52 -10.06
N ASP A 121 22.88 -10.35 -10.91
CA ASP A 121 22.07 -9.87 -12.04
C ASP A 121 20.88 -9.03 -11.59
N VAL A 122 20.19 -9.46 -10.52
CA VAL A 122 19.04 -8.72 -9.99
C VAL A 122 19.50 -7.40 -9.35
N GLN A 123 20.67 -7.37 -8.68
CA GLN A 123 21.22 -6.12 -8.14
C GLN A 123 21.65 -5.18 -9.26
N ALA A 124 22.38 -5.66 -10.25
CA ALA A 124 22.78 -4.85 -11.42
C ALA A 124 21.56 -4.28 -12.17
N PHE A 125 20.50 -5.09 -12.31
CA PHE A 125 19.22 -4.61 -12.85
C PHE A 125 18.62 -3.50 -12.00
N ALA A 126 18.58 -3.68 -10.68
CA ALA A 126 18.07 -2.66 -9.76
C ALA A 126 18.85 -1.35 -9.86
N ASP A 127 20.17 -1.41 -9.94
CA ASP A 127 21.06 -0.25 -10.03
C ASP A 127 20.88 0.48 -11.37
N GLY A 128 20.72 -0.26 -12.45
CA GLY A 128 20.51 0.25 -13.81
C GLY A 128 19.11 0.82 -14.10
N LEU A 129 18.14 0.67 -13.20
CA LEU A 129 16.80 1.23 -13.41
C LEU A 129 16.81 2.76 -13.31
N THR A 130 16.50 3.45 -14.43
CA THR A 130 16.39 4.93 -14.53
C THR A 130 14.96 5.42 -14.26
N VAL A 131 14.37 4.99 -13.16
CA VAL A 131 12.99 5.34 -12.76
C VAL A 131 12.97 5.89 -11.33
N GLY A 132 11.88 6.56 -10.96
CA GLY A 132 11.74 7.10 -9.61
C GLY A 132 11.81 5.98 -8.54
N PRO A 133 12.27 6.31 -7.30
CA PRO A 133 12.57 5.34 -6.25
C PRO A 133 11.43 4.36 -5.96
N TRP A 134 10.19 4.87 -5.91
CA TRP A 134 9.00 4.03 -5.66
C TRP A 134 8.68 3.06 -6.80
N ALA A 135 8.92 3.46 -8.05
CA ALA A 135 8.76 2.58 -9.21
C ALA A 135 9.83 1.48 -9.18
N LYS A 136 11.07 1.80 -8.77
CA LYS A 136 12.16 0.84 -8.56
C LYS A 136 11.77 -0.20 -7.51
N VAL A 137 11.31 0.23 -6.33
CA VAL A 137 10.83 -0.65 -5.25
C VAL A 137 9.70 -1.56 -5.72
N SER A 138 8.73 -1.01 -6.45
CA SER A 138 7.58 -1.77 -6.95
C SER A 138 7.99 -2.81 -8.00
N THR A 139 8.93 -2.47 -8.87
CA THR A 139 9.49 -3.40 -9.88
C THR A 139 10.21 -4.57 -9.20
N LEU A 140 11.07 -4.29 -8.20
CA LEU A 140 11.78 -5.34 -7.47
C LEU A 140 10.86 -6.20 -6.62
N ARG A 141 9.82 -5.61 -6.03
CA ARG A 141 8.80 -6.36 -5.29
C ARG A 141 8.05 -7.33 -6.20
N LEU A 142 7.68 -6.90 -7.40
CA LEU A 142 7.05 -7.77 -8.39
C LEU A 142 8.00 -8.89 -8.84
N LEU A 143 9.24 -8.58 -9.21
CA LEU A 143 10.25 -9.58 -9.60
C LEU A 143 10.46 -10.61 -8.50
N ARG A 144 10.58 -10.16 -7.23
CA ARG A 144 10.66 -11.05 -6.07
C ARG A 144 9.46 -11.99 -6.00
N SER A 145 8.24 -11.47 -6.16
CA SER A 145 7.02 -12.28 -6.09
C SER A 145 6.93 -13.31 -7.22
N ILE A 146 7.41 -12.99 -8.42
CA ILE A 146 7.49 -13.94 -9.55
C ILE A 146 8.51 -15.04 -9.25
N LEU A 147 9.71 -14.66 -8.78
CA LEU A 147 10.77 -15.61 -8.44
C LEU A 147 10.43 -16.44 -7.17
N ASP A 148 9.56 -15.96 -6.29
CA ASP A 148 9.02 -16.76 -5.18
C ASP A 148 8.18 -17.94 -5.69
N VAL A 149 7.43 -17.77 -6.80
CA VAL A 149 6.72 -18.88 -7.44
C VAL A 149 7.72 -19.93 -7.93
N ALA A 150 8.79 -19.52 -8.61
CA ALA A 150 9.84 -20.44 -9.06
C ALA A 150 10.51 -21.17 -7.88
N HIS A 151 10.74 -20.48 -6.77
CA HIS A 151 11.29 -21.09 -5.55
C HIS A 151 10.30 -22.06 -4.90
N GLN A 152 9.03 -21.69 -4.77
CA GLN A 152 7.99 -22.54 -4.19
C GLN A 152 7.74 -23.81 -5.02
N ASP A 153 7.94 -23.74 -6.34
CA ASP A 153 7.85 -24.88 -7.24
C ASP A 153 9.13 -25.76 -7.25
N GLY A 154 10.15 -25.40 -6.48
CA GLY A 154 11.42 -26.12 -6.44
C GLY A 154 12.27 -25.96 -7.69
N ARG A 155 12.06 -24.89 -8.48
CA ARG A 155 12.81 -24.60 -9.71
C ARG A 155 14.13 -23.87 -9.45
N VAL A 156 14.19 -23.11 -8.37
CA VAL A 156 15.39 -22.46 -7.86
C VAL A 156 15.54 -22.77 -6.39
N HIS A 157 16.79 -22.97 -5.95
CA HIS A 157 17.09 -23.29 -4.56
C HIS A 157 16.72 -22.12 -3.62
N ARG A 158 16.98 -20.91 -4.05
CA ARG A 158 16.70 -19.68 -3.30
C ARG A 158 16.23 -18.59 -4.26
N ASN A 159 15.30 -17.76 -3.83
CA ASN A 159 14.89 -16.59 -4.61
C ASN A 159 16.06 -15.58 -4.71
N PRO A 160 16.63 -15.35 -5.92
CA PRO A 160 17.78 -14.47 -6.09
C PRO A 160 17.45 -12.97 -5.84
N ALA A 161 16.17 -12.58 -5.82
CA ALA A 161 15.76 -11.22 -5.51
C ALA A 161 15.69 -10.93 -3.99
N LEU A 162 15.91 -11.93 -3.13
CA LEU A 162 15.95 -11.71 -1.69
C LEU A 162 17.20 -10.92 -1.29
N GLY A 163 17.00 -9.87 -0.45
CA GLY A 163 18.08 -9.01 0.02
C GLY A 163 18.67 -8.07 -1.05
N VAL A 164 18.07 -8.00 -2.24
CA VAL A 164 18.42 -6.98 -3.25
C VAL A 164 17.87 -5.63 -2.82
N SER A 165 18.73 -4.59 -2.88
CA SER A 165 18.39 -3.23 -2.49
C SER A 165 17.86 -2.42 -3.68
N ALA A 166 16.80 -1.66 -3.45
CA ALA A 166 16.33 -0.65 -4.40
C ALA A 166 17.14 0.65 -4.35
N GLY A 167 18.18 0.71 -3.54
CA GLY A 167 18.88 1.94 -3.17
C GLY A 167 18.12 2.73 -2.08
N ARG A 168 18.69 3.89 -1.71
CA ARG A 168 18.08 4.76 -0.71
C ARG A 168 16.77 5.33 -1.24
N ILE A 169 15.69 5.08 -0.54
CA ILE A 169 14.42 5.76 -0.78
C ILE A 169 14.53 7.12 -0.09
N PRO A 170 14.34 8.25 -0.80
CA PRO A 170 14.29 9.55 -0.15
C PRO A 170 13.25 9.53 0.96
N GLU A 171 13.59 10.10 2.10
CA GLU A 171 12.63 10.35 3.14
C GLU A 171 11.47 11.15 2.56
N ARG A 172 10.25 10.71 2.82
CA ARG A 172 9.09 11.41 2.29
C ARG A 172 9.04 12.77 2.99
N GLU A 173 9.03 13.84 2.21
CA GLU A 173 8.72 15.15 2.75
C GLU A 173 7.44 15.06 3.58
N ARG A 174 7.42 15.70 4.74
CA ARG A 174 6.24 15.72 5.62
C ARG A 174 5.01 16.17 4.82
N HIS A 175 3.90 15.50 5.05
CA HIS A 175 2.64 15.91 4.43
C HIS A 175 2.33 17.36 4.81
N ARG A 176 1.94 18.16 3.81
CA ARG A 176 1.44 19.49 4.09
C ARG A 176 -0.03 19.40 4.49
N TYR A 177 -0.33 19.97 5.63
CA TYR A 177 -1.68 20.11 6.15
C TYR A 177 -2.11 21.57 6.00
N LEU A 178 -3.27 21.79 5.36
CA LEU A 178 -3.77 23.14 5.14
C LEU A 178 -4.61 23.61 6.35
N THR A 179 -4.51 24.88 6.67
CA THR A 179 -5.49 25.56 7.52
C THR A 179 -6.82 25.76 6.78
N ALA A 180 -7.90 26.07 7.50
CA ALA A 180 -9.20 26.39 6.88
C ALA A 180 -9.11 27.58 5.91
N GLN A 181 -8.31 28.58 6.24
CA GLN A 181 -8.06 29.75 5.38
C GLN A 181 -7.30 29.36 4.11
N GLU A 182 -6.29 28.49 4.21
CA GLU A 182 -5.54 28.01 3.05
C GLU A 182 -6.42 27.13 2.13
N VAL A 183 -7.33 26.30 2.71
CA VAL A 183 -8.31 25.53 1.92
C VAL A 183 -9.21 26.48 1.15
N GLN A 184 -9.73 27.52 1.78
CA GLN A 184 -10.57 28.51 1.13
C GLN A 184 -9.81 29.26 0.02
N LYS A 185 -8.58 29.73 0.31
CA LYS A 185 -7.70 30.40 -0.66
C LYS A 185 -7.47 29.52 -1.87
N LEU A 186 -7.18 28.24 -1.67
CA LEU A 186 -6.96 27.27 -2.72
C LEU A 186 -8.21 27.00 -3.54
N ALA A 187 -9.36 26.84 -2.90
CA ALA A 187 -10.65 26.62 -3.53
C ALA A 187 -11.01 27.80 -4.46
N ILE A 188 -10.90 29.03 -3.97
CA ILE A 188 -11.14 30.26 -4.76
C ILE A 188 -10.19 30.28 -5.97
N ALA A 189 -8.93 30.00 -5.78
CA ALA A 189 -7.92 30.04 -6.86
C ALA A 189 -8.13 28.94 -7.93
N CYS A 190 -8.81 27.83 -7.58
CA CYS A 190 -9.20 26.76 -8.52
C CYS A 190 -10.47 27.09 -9.35
N GLY A 191 -11.10 28.23 -9.13
CA GLY A 191 -12.25 28.71 -9.91
C GLY A 191 -13.50 27.85 -9.75
N ASP A 192 -14.21 27.60 -10.84
CA ASP A 192 -15.48 26.87 -10.90
C ASP A 192 -15.44 25.43 -10.35
N GLN A 193 -14.27 24.82 -10.34
CA GLN A 193 -14.02 23.48 -9.78
C GLN A 193 -13.37 23.51 -8.39
N GLY A 194 -13.30 24.68 -7.75
CA GLY A 194 -12.75 24.83 -6.39
C GLY A 194 -13.55 24.12 -5.30
N ASP A 195 -14.83 23.88 -5.51
CA ASP A 195 -15.68 23.08 -4.62
C ASP A 195 -15.09 21.70 -4.33
N VAL A 196 -14.40 21.09 -5.31
CA VAL A 196 -13.70 19.80 -5.14
C VAL A 196 -12.65 19.85 -4.05
N VAL A 197 -11.92 20.97 -3.95
CA VAL A 197 -10.92 21.19 -2.89
C VAL A 197 -11.59 21.18 -1.53
N THR A 198 -12.67 21.95 -1.38
CA THR A 198 -13.42 22.05 -0.12
C THR A 198 -14.04 20.70 0.27
N ILE A 199 -14.69 20.00 -0.68
CA ILE A 199 -15.28 18.69 -0.41
C ILE A 199 -14.19 17.73 0.12
N LEU A 200 -13.06 17.59 -0.56
CA LEU A 200 -11.99 16.67 -0.16
C LEU A 200 -11.37 17.04 1.19
N ALA A 201 -11.14 18.33 1.44
CA ALA A 201 -10.53 18.82 2.67
C ALA A 201 -11.44 18.72 3.90
N TYR A 202 -12.76 18.72 3.72
CA TYR A 202 -13.73 18.67 4.83
C TYR A 202 -14.47 17.35 4.97
N THR A 203 -14.26 16.37 4.05
CA THR A 203 -14.88 15.04 4.13
C THR A 203 -13.86 13.91 4.24
N GLY A 204 -12.60 14.17 3.93
CA GLY A 204 -11.56 13.15 3.90
C GLY A 204 -11.77 12.04 2.87
N LEU A 205 -12.60 12.25 1.85
CA LEU A 205 -12.79 11.29 0.77
C LEU A 205 -11.50 11.04 -0.02
N ARG A 206 -11.31 9.81 -0.48
CA ARG A 206 -10.33 9.55 -1.54
C ARG A 206 -10.86 10.11 -2.86
N TRP A 207 -9.98 10.53 -3.76
CA TRP A 207 -10.37 10.99 -5.10
C TRP A 207 -11.34 10.02 -5.79
N SER A 208 -11.02 8.73 -5.80
CA SER A 208 -11.86 7.70 -6.43
C SER A 208 -13.22 7.49 -5.75
N GLU A 209 -13.35 7.81 -4.46
CA GLU A 209 -14.60 7.79 -3.72
C GLU A 209 -15.48 9.00 -4.10
N LEU A 210 -14.87 10.19 -4.19
CA LEU A 210 -15.53 11.40 -4.66
C LEU A 210 -16.11 11.21 -6.08
N VAL A 211 -15.30 10.67 -6.99
CA VAL A 211 -15.70 10.42 -8.39
C VAL A 211 -16.86 9.43 -8.48
N ALA A 212 -16.91 8.43 -7.58
CA ALA A 212 -17.96 7.40 -7.56
C ALA A 212 -19.25 7.84 -6.83
N LEU A 213 -19.25 9.02 -6.20
CA LEU A 213 -20.35 9.51 -5.39
C LEU A 213 -21.55 9.86 -6.30
N ARG A 214 -22.74 9.34 -5.98
CA ARG A 214 -23.98 9.65 -6.67
C ARG A 214 -24.82 10.64 -5.85
N VAL A 215 -25.75 11.31 -6.51
CA VAL A 215 -26.70 12.22 -5.87
C VAL A 215 -27.40 11.56 -4.68
N LYS A 216 -27.91 10.34 -4.83
CA LYS A 216 -28.57 9.56 -3.75
C LYS A 216 -27.67 9.15 -2.59
N ASP A 217 -26.37 9.32 -2.69
CA ASP A 217 -25.42 9.04 -1.59
C ASP A 217 -25.23 10.26 -0.68
N VAL A 218 -25.83 11.41 -1.04
CA VAL A 218 -25.75 12.67 -0.28
C VAL A 218 -27.10 12.97 0.36
N ASP A 219 -27.16 12.88 1.67
CA ASP A 219 -28.33 13.24 2.47
C ASP A 219 -28.11 14.64 3.06
N LEU A 220 -28.75 15.65 2.45
CA LEU A 220 -28.63 17.04 2.88
C LEU A 220 -29.38 17.31 4.19
N VAL A 221 -30.47 16.59 4.45
CA VAL A 221 -31.31 16.76 5.64
C VAL A 221 -30.59 16.18 6.85
N ALA A 222 -30.17 14.93 6.78
CA ALA A 222 -29.39 14.30 7.84
C ALA A 222 -27.93 14.79 7.90
N ARG A 223 -27.48 15.56 6.93
CA ARG A 223 -26.11 16.06 6.77
C ARG A 223 -25.11 14.88 6.78
N ARG A 224 -25.36 13.89 5.94
CA ARG A 224 -24.57 12.65 5.83
C ARG A 224 -24.22 12.34 4.39
N LEU A 225 -23.07 11.75 4.22
CA LEU A 225 -22.58 11.22 2.96
C LEU A 225 -22.26 9.74 3.13
N TYR A 226 -22.79 8.92 2.21
CA TYR A 226 -22.63 7.46 2.25
C TYR A 226 -21.62 7.03 1.21
N VAL A 227 -20.41 6.62 1.66
CA VAL A 227 -19.38 6.07 0.78
C VAL A 227 -19.65 4.59 0.57
N ARG A 228 -20.09 4.22 -0.63
CA ARG A 228 -20.45 2.84 -1.00
C ARG A 228 -19.63 2.31 -2.17
N ARG A 229 -18.99 3.19 -2.92
CA ARG A 229 -18.28 2.89 -4.17
C ARG A 229 -16.98 3.67 -4.27
N ALA A 230 -16.10 3.17 -5.15
CA ALA A 230 -14.92 3.89 -5.61
C ALA A 230 -14.79 3.72 -7.13
N ALA A 231 -14.23 4.71 -7.79
CA ALA A 231 -14.07 4.76 -9.23
C ALA A 231 -12.62 5.09 -9.61
N PRO A 232 -11.66 4.16 -9.39
CA PRO A 232 -10.29 4.36 -9.84
C PRO A 232 -10.20 4.41 -11.36
N GLU A 233 -9.26 5.20 -11.86
CA GLU A 233 -8.90 5.21 -13.27
C GLU A 233 -7.85 4.11 -13.53
N VAL A 234 -8.16 3.22 -14.48
CA VAL A 234 -7.32 2.10 -14.90
C VAL A 234 -7.20 2.15 -16.42
N GLU A 235 -5.99 2.31 -16.93
CA GLU A 235 -5.72 2.35 -18.39
C GLU A 235 -6.63 3.34 -19.14
N GLY A 236 -6.79 4.54 -18.57
CA GLY A 236 -7.63 5.58 -19.15
C GLY A 236 -9.14 5.37 -19.01
N ARG A 237 -9.60 4.30 -18.36
CA ARG A 237 -11.02 4.01 -18.10
C ARG A 237 -11.36 4.15 -16.62
N ILE A 238 -12.51 4.74 -16.32
CA ILE A 238 -13.01 4.78 -14.94
C ILE A 238 -13.74 3.46 -14.66
N VAL A 239 -13.28 2.73 -13.64
CA VAL A 239 -13.84 1.43 -13.22
C VAL A 239 -14.57 1.63 -11.90
N VAL A 240 -15.91 1.63 -11.93
CA VAL A 240 -16.72 1.77 -10.72
C VAL A 240 -16.88 0.41 -10.05
N GLY A 241 -16.58 0.35 -8.76
CA GLY A 241 -16.69 -0.87 -7.96
C GLY A 241 -16.80 -0.58 -6.46
N PRO A 242 -16.80 -1.61 -5.60
CA PRO A 242 -16.76 -1.42 -4.15
C PRO A 242 -15.45 -0.75 -3.73
N PRO A 243 -15.41 -0.10 -2.56
CA PRO A 243 -14.16 0.39 -1.99
C PRO A 243 -13.16 -0.75 -1.78
N LYS A 244 -11.86 -0.44 -1.82
CA LYS A 244 -10.76 -1.42 -1.70
C LYS A 244 -10.83 -2.30 -0.44
N THR A 245 -11.41 -1.79 0.64
CA THR A 245 -11.55 -2.50 1.92
C THR A 245 -12.97 -2.32 2.46
N ARG A 246 -13.42 -3.24 3.31
CA ARG A 246 -14.72 -3.15 4.00
C ARG A 246 -14.85 -1.85 4.81
N ALA A 247 -13.77 -1.39 5.43
CA ALA A 247 -13.72 -0.12 6.16
C ALA A 247 -13.94 1.11 5.25
N GLY A 248 -13.80 0.95 3.92
CA GLY A 248 -14.12 2.00 2.96
C GLY A 248 -15.61 2.29 2.85
N ILE A 249 -16.48 1.32 3.18
CA ILE A 249 -17.94 1.53 3.25
C ILE A 249 -18.24 2.20 4.58
N ARG A 250 -18.64 3.47 4.52
CA ARG A 250 -18.80 4.29 5.72
C ARG A 250 -19.72 5.48 5.49
N THR A 251 -20.15 6.08 6.59
CA THR A 251 -20.88 7.36 6.61
C THR A 251 -19.92 8.46 7.05
N VAL A 252 -19.96 9.60 6.35
CA VAL A 252 -19.18 10.79 6.65
C VAL A 252 -20.14 11.93 6.98
N PRO A 253 -20.01 12.64 8.12
CA PRO A 253 -20.81 13.81 8.41
C PRO A 253 -20.41 14.98 7.52
N LEU A 254 -21.37 15.82 7.16
CA LEU A 254 -21.17 16.97 6.29
C LEU A 254 -21.19 18.26 7.11
N PRO A 255 -20.08 19.01 7.16
CA PRO A 255 -20.09 20.40 7.64
C PRO A 255 -20.98 21.28 6.73
N GLN A 256 -21.53 22.36 7.28
CA GLN A 256 -22.48 23.23 6.55
C GLN A 256 -21.92 23.72 5.21
N VAL A 257 -20.65 24.11 5.17
CA VAL A 257 -19.98 24.56 3.93
C VAL A 257 -20.07 23.52 2.81
N VAL A 258 -19.98 22.23 3.15
CA VAL A 258 -20.06 21.13 2.18
C VAL A 258 -21.54 20.84 1.81
N VAL A 259 -22.46 20.99 2.76
CA VAL A 259 -23.91 20.92 2.50
C VAL A 259 -24.33 21.94 1.44
N GLU A 260 -23.90 23.20 1.59
CA GLU A 260 -24.20 24.26 0.62
C GLU A 260 -23.62 23.97 -0.79
N ILE A 261 -22.42 23.40 -0.84
CA ILE A 261 -21.83 22.98 -2.09
C ILE A 261 -22.67 21.88 -2.74
N PHE A 262 -23.02 20.84 -2.01
CA PHE A 262 -23.83 19.76 -2.57
C PHE A 262 -25.24 20.24 -2.93
N LYS A 263 -25.87 21.10 -2.14
CA LYS A 263 -27.16 21.68 -2.46
C LYS A 263 -27.15 22.32 -3.86
N ARG A 264 -26.15 23.13 -4.17
CA ARG A 264 -26.01 23.73 -5.51
C ARG A 264 -25.73 22.73 -6.62
N ARG A 265 -25.00 21.63 -6.29
CA ARG A 265 -24.54 20.68 -7.31
C ARG A 265 -25.56 19.58 -7.63
N ILE A 266 -26.46 19.24 -6.71
CA ILE A 266 -27.34 18.06 -6.86
C ILE A 266 -28.83 18.41 -6.95
N THR A 267 -29.22 19.66 -6.73
CA THR A 267 -30.62 20.10 -6.89
C THR A 267 -31.12 19.76 -8.31
N ASP A 268 -32.29 19.19 -8.38
CA ASP A 268 -32.99 18.81 -9.64
C ASP A 268 -32.22 17.79 -10.51
N ARG A 269 -31.29 17.05 -9.92
CA ARG A 269 -30.53 16.02 -10.64
C ARG A 269 -31.02 14.62 -10.31
N ASN A 270 -30.83 13.70 -11.27
CA ASN A 270 -31.22 12.30 -11.09
C ASN A 270 -30.40 11.64 -9.96
N PRO A 271 -31.06 10.86 -9.06
CA PRO A 271 -30.40 10.18 -7.94
C PRO A 271 -29.20 9.30 -8.31
N ASP A 272 -29.18 8.74 -9.52
CA ASP A 272 -28.11 7.86 -9.98
C ASP A 272 -26.95 8.58 -10.71
N GLU A 273 -27.09 9.87 -10.98
CA GLU A 273 -26.01 10.66 -11.56
C GLU A 273 -24.85 10.89 -10.58
N PRO A 274 -23.62 11.12 -11.09
CA PRO A 274 -22.50 11.51 -10.24
C PRO A 274 -22.80 12.82 -9.51
N ALA A 275 -22.61 12.87 -8.19
CA ALA A 275 -22.86 14.09 -7.40
C ALA A 275 -21.88 15.23 -7.73
N VAL A 276 -20.68 14.89 -8.19
CA VAL A 276 -19.64 15.84 -8.60
C VAL A 276 -19.18 15.51 -10.02
N THR A 277 -19.32 16.48 -10.91
CA THR A 277 -19.00 16.34 -12.34
C THR A 277 -17.99 17.40 -12.78
N SER A 278 -17.34 17.15 -13.89
CA SER A 278 -16.61 18.15 -14.66
C SER A 278 -17.60 19.17 -15.27
N PRO A 279 -17.13 20.33 -15.79
CA PRO A 279 -18.00 21.34 -16.37
C PRO A 279 -18.90 20.84 -17.50
N ASN A 280 -18.49 19.82 -18.22
CA ASN A 280 -19.27 19.18 -19.28
C ASN A 280 -20.15 18.01 -18.80
N GLY A 281 -20.39 17.88 -17.49
CA GLY A 281 -21.28 16.86 -16.91
C GLY A 281 -20.66 15.46 -16.76
N ALA A 282 -19.44 15.22 -17.24
CA ALA A 282 -18.80 13.92 -17.17
C ALA A 282 -18.19 13.63 -15.78
N MET A 283 -17.96 12.35 -15.47
CA MET A 283 -17.21 11.93 -14.28
C MET A 283 -15.82 12.56 -14.28
N LEU A 284 -15.39 13.03 -13.09
CA LEU A 284 -14.10 13.67 -12.93
C LEU A 284 -12.93 12.70 -13.20
N ARG A 285 -11.94 13.19 -13.93
CA ARG A 285 -10.62 12.55 -14.08
C ARG A 285 -9.57 13.44 -13.45
N SER A 286 -8.72 12.87 -12.60
CA SER A 286 -7.75 13.67 -11.81
C SER A 286 -6.82 14.53 -12.69
N ASN A 287 -6.34 13.98 -13.80
CA ASN A 287 -5.46 14.71 -14.71
C ASN A 287 -6.20 15.84 -15.46
N ASN A 288 -7.46 15.61 -15.85
CA ASN A 288 -8.27 16.63 -16.53
C ASN A 288 -8.64 17.75 -15.54
N TRP A 289 -9.05 17.41 -14.32
CA TRP A 289 -9.35 18.37 -13.27
C TRP A 289 -8.13 19.23 -12.93
N ARG A 290 -6.93 18.61 -12.74
CA ARG A 290 -5.67 19.34 -12.49
C ARG A 290 -5.29 20.29 -13.62
N ARG A 291 -5.57 19.90 -14.85
CA ARG A 291 -5.32 20.71 -16.04
C ARG A 291 -6.31 21.88 -16.13
N HIS A 292 -7.59 21.61 -15.93
CA HIS A 292 -8.66 22.61 -15.92
C HIS A 292 -8.45 23.68 -14.83
N THR A 293 -8.13 23.27 -13.62
CA THR A 293 -7.87 24.18 -12.50
C THR A 293 -6.47 24.81 -12.51
N HIS A 294 -5.66 24.49 -13.51
CA HIS A 294 -4.25 24.89 -13.53
C HIS A 294 -3.50 24.59 -12.21
N TRP A 295 -3.78 23.43 -11.62
CA TRP A 295 -3.40 23.03 -10.26
C TRP A 295 -1.98 23.45 -9.86
N ASN A 296 -0.97 23.06 -10.65
CA ASN A 296 0.42 23.36 -10.32
C ASN A 296 0.73 24.88 -10.33
N LYS A 297 0.10 25.66 -11.24
CA LYS A 297 0.23 27.11 -11.30
C LYS A 297 -0.44 27.76 -10.10
N VAL A 298 -1.63 27.29 -9.75
CA VAL A 298 -2.39 27.75 -8.58
C VAL A 298 -1.62 27.50 -7.29
N LEU A 299 -1.07 26.30 -7.08
CA LEU A 299 -0.25 25.99 -5.91
C LEU A 299 0.97 26.93 -5.77
N LYS A 300 1.67 27.20 -6.87
CA LYS A 300 2.81 28.15 -6.86
C LYS A 300 2.33 29.55 -6.50
N LYS A 301 1.25 30.04 -7.14
CA LYS A 301 0.70 31.40 -6.91
C LYS A 301 0.21 31.59 -5.47
N THR A 302 -0.36 30.55 -4.86
CA THR A 302 -0.90 30.60 -3.50
C THR A 302 0.15 30.35 -2.42
N GLY A 303 1.37 29.92 -2.79
CA GLY A 303 2.42 29.53 -1.85
C GLY A 303 2.17 28.19 -1.18
N LEU A 304 1.31 27.32 -1.76
CA LEU A 304 0.90 26.06 -1.20
C LEU A 304 1.63 24.83 -1.79
N ALA A 305 2.59 25.04 -2.69
CA ALA A 305 3.43 23.95 -3.20
C ALA A 305 4.50 23.55 -2.16
N PRO A 306 4.89 22.24 -2.10
CA PRO A 306 4.28 21.13 -2.80
C PRO A 306 2.99 20.64 -2.12
N LEU A 307 1.96 20.32 -2.88
CA LEU A 307 0.71 19.74 -2.39
C LEU A 307 0.12 18.78 -3.44
N THR A 308 -0.29 17.61 -3.03
CA THR A 308 -1.02 16.66 -3.87
C THR A 308 -2.53 16.73 -3.57
N ILE A 309 -3.36 16.21 -4.50
CA ILE A 309 -4.81 16.08 -4.22
C ILE A 309 -5.06 15.19 -3.00
N HIS A 310 -4.19 14.20 -2.75
CA HIS A 310 -4.32 13.32 -1.59
C HIS A 310 -4.03 14.02 -0.26
N ASP A 311 -3.21 15.08 -0.28
CA ASP A 311 -2.92 15.86 0.94
C ASP A 311 -4.14 16.66 1.42
N LEU A 312 -5.14 16.92 0.55
CA LEU A 312 -6.44 17.44 0.99
C LEU A 312 -7.16 16.47 1.93
N ARG A 313 -7.01 15.15 1.71
CA ARG A 313 -7.54 14.16 2.65
C ARG A 313 -6.72 14.11 3.95
N HIS A 314 -5.42 14.34 3.90
CA HIS A 314 -4.62 14.50 5.13
C HIS A 314 -4.99 15.78 5.87
N THR A 315 -5.28 16.86 5.14
CA THR A 315 -5.85 18.11 5.70
C THR A 315 -7.13 17.87 6.49
N TYR A 316 -8.05 17.00 6.00
CA TYR A 316 -9.23 16.62 6.77
C TYR A 316 -8.87 16.08 8.16
N ALA A 317 -7.88 15.19 8.26
CA ALA A 317 -7.47 14.63 9.56
C ALA A 317 -6.99 15.72 10.52
N SER A 318 -6.21 16.68 10.03
CA SER A 318 -5.75 17.84 10.82
C SER A 318 -6.90 18.73 11.24
N LEU A 319 -7.80 19.09 10.33
CA LEU A 319 -8.95 19.95 10.63
C LEU A 319 -9.93 19.28 11.60
N ALA A 320 -10.22 17.98 11.41
CA ALA A 320 -11.08 17.22 12.30
C ALA A 320 -10.50 17.14 13.71
N ARG A 321 -9.19 16.92 13.84
CA ARG A 321 -8.52 16.94 15.13
C ARG A 321 -8.62 18.31 15.81
N LYS A 322 -8.29 19.38 15.09
CA LYS A 322 -8.42 20.75 15.62
C LYS A 322 -9.83 21.10 16.07
N SER A 323 -10.85 20.42 15.54
CA SER A 323 -12.24 20.53 15.97
C SER A 323 -12.63 19.58 17.12
N GLY A 324 -11.66 18.89 17.76
CA GLY A 324 -11.89 18.01 18.91
C GLY A 324 -12.17 16.54 18.55
N ALA A 325 -12.05 16.12 17.29
CA ALA A 325 -12.25 14.73 16.93
C ALA A 325 -11.11 13.84 17.44
N ASP A 326 -11.46 12.71 18.07
CA ASP A 326 -10.51 11.71 18.51
C ASP A 326 -9.95 10.86 17.34
N LEU A 327 -8.90 10.08 17.64
CA LEU A 327 -8.23 9.22 16.66
C LEU A 327 -9.18 8.18 16.03
N ARG A 328 -10.08 7.60 16.83
CA ARG A 328 -11.04 6.58 16.37
C ARG A 328 -12.08 7.19 15.44
N TYR A 329 -12.55 8.40 15.75
CA TYR A 329 -13.47 9.13 14.89
C TYR A 329 -12.84 9.37 13.51
N VAL A 330 -11.60 9.91 13.48
CA VAL A 330 -10.89 10.19 12.23
C VAL A 330 -10.61 8.89 11.46
N GLN A 331 -10.17 7.81 12.14
CA GLN A 331 -9.98 6.50 11.53
C GLN A 331 -11.26 6.01 10.84
N LYS A 332 -12.40 6.08 11.55
CA LYS A 332 -13.70 5.61 11.06
C LYS A 332 -14.18 6.45 9.88
N THR A 333 -14.13 7.77 9.98
CA THR A 333 -14.61 8.70 8.93
C THR A 333 -13.72 8.68 7.70
N MET A 334 -12.41 8.46 7.84
CA MET A 334 -11.48 8.27 6.72
C MET A 334 -11.54 6.84 6.13
N GLY A 335 -12.03 5.85 6.86
CA GLY A 335 -12.07 4.45 6.40
C GLY A 335 -10.67 3.84 6.27
N HIS A 336 -9.84 4.02 7.30
CA HIS A 336 -8.55 3.35 7.41
C HIS A 336 -8.74 1.94 7.98
N SER A 337 -8.21 0.93 7.30
CA SER A 337 -8.31 -0.47 7.72
C SER A 337 -7.48 -0.81 8.95
N THR A 338 -6.42 -0.03 9.22
CA THR A 338 -5.56 -0.20 10.39
C THR A 338 -5.37 1.12 11.13
N PRO A 339 -5.30 1.09 12.47
CA PRO A 339 -5.00 2.29 13.29
C PRO A 339 -3.65 2.91 12.96
N THR A 340 -2.66 2.11 12.59
CA THR A 340 -1.30 2.56 12.26
C THR A 340 -1.27 3.64 11.17
N VAL A 341 -2.14 3.52 10.15
CA VAL A 341 -2.22 4.54 9.08
C VAL A 341 -2.68 5.89 9.64
N THR A 342 -3.61 5.87 10.57
CA THR A 342 -4.10 7.11 11.22
C THR A 342 -3.06 7.62 12.22
N ALA A 343 -2.43 6.75 13.00
CA ALA A 343 -1.41 7.12 13.97
C ALA A 343 -0.20 7.80 13.31
N ASN A 344 0.24 7.33 12.14
CA ASN A 344 1.33 7.97 11.40
C ASN A 344 0.98 9.41 10.96
N ILE A 345 -0.28 9.67 10.56
CA ILE A 345 -0.74 11.02 10.25
C ILE A 345 -0.75 11.90 11.52
N TYR A 346 -1.11 11.30 12.65
CA TYR A 346 -1.15 12.00 13.93
C TYR A 346 0.24 12.29 14.50
N SER A 347 1.23 11.40 14.33
CA SER A 347 2.58 11.66 14.83
C SER A 347 3.21 12.90 14.20
N ASP A 348 2.88 13.18 12.93
CA ASP A 348 3.32 14.41 12.25
C ASP A 348 2.64 15.68 12.81
N LEU A 349 1.45 15.54 13.39
CA LEU A 349 0.67 16.66 13.98
C LEU A 349 1.02 16.92 15.45
N TYR A 350 1.50 15.91 16.19
CA TYR A 350 1.84 16.06 17.61
C TYR A 350 3.01 17.01 17.87
N ALA A 351 3.96 17.12 16.95
CA ALA A 351 5.12 17.99 17.14
C ALA A 351 4.72 19.47 17.27
N ASP A 352 3.63 19.89 16.60
CA ASP A 352 3.14 21.28 16.63
C ASP A 352 2.16 21.55 17.79
N GLU A 353 1.77 20.53 18.57
CA GLU A 353 0.74 20.63 19.62
C GLU A 353 1.26 20.43 21.04
N LEU A 354 2.58 20.16 21.23
CA LEU A 354 3.15 19.92 22.57
C LEU A 354 2.91 21.11 23.51
N ASP A 355 3.11 22.33 23.03
CA ASP A 355 2.92 23.55 23.80
C ASP A 355 1.44 23.78 24.14
N GLN A 356 0.52 23.43 23.26
CA GLN A 356 -0.92 23.54 23.49
C GLN A 356 -1.40 22.55 24.57
N VAL A 357 -0.86 21.33 24.59
CA VAL A 357 -1.18 20.34 25.63
C VAL A 357 -0.69 20.83 26.99
N ALA A 358 0.53 21.36 27.06
CA ALA A 358 1.03 21.97 28.31
C ALA A 358 0.13 23.13 28.79
N THR A 359 -0.22 24.05 27.91
CA THR A 359 -1.13 25.17 28.22
C THR A 359 -2.50 24.68 28.68
N ASN A 360 -3.06 23.65 28.04
CA ASN A 360 -4.36 23.09 28.47
C ASN A 360 -4.27 22.41 29.84
N LEU A 361 -3.17 21.73 30.16
CA LEU A 361 -2.93 21.14 31.49
C LEU A 361 -2.81 22.23 32.56
N ASP A 362 -2.13 23.33 32.28
CA ASP A 362 -2.04 24.48 33.19
C ASP A 362 -3.42 25.09 33.47
N GLN A 363 -4.28 25.21 32.42
CA GLN A 363 -5.65 25.70 32.58
C GLN A 363 -6.52 24.76 33.43
N LEU A 364 -6.44 23.43 33.19
CA LEU A 364 -7.13 22.43 33.99
C LEU A 364 -6.72 22.52 35.46
N HIS A 365 -5.42 22.58 35.73
CA HIS A 365 -4.87 22.74 37.07
C HIS A 365 -5.39 24.00 37.75
N ALA A 366 -5.37 25.14 37.08
CA ALA A 366 -5.88 26.40 37.60
C ALA A 366 -7.39 26.34 37.91
N THR A 367 -8.18 25.66 37.10
CA THR A 367 -9.64 25.55 37.26
C THR A 367 -10.01 24.62 38.42
N GLU A 368 -9.34 23.49 38.60
CA GLU A 368 -9.63 22.49 39.62
C GLU A 368 -9.22 22.96 41.05
N ILE A 369 -8.14 23.74 41.14
CA ILE A 369 -7.66 24.25 42.45
C ILE A 369 -8.48 25.46 42.94
N HIS A 370 -9.12 26.22 42.05
CA HIS A 370 -9.92 27.41 42.40
C HIS A 370 -11.41 27.13 42.56
N THR A 371 -11.88 25.89 42.54
CA THR A 371 -13.24 25.55 42.90
C THR A 371 -13.30 25.38 44.44
N PRO A 372 -13.85 26.32 45.22
CA PRO A 372 -13.97 26.12 46.67
C PRO A 372 -14.93 24.97 46.92
N THR A 373 -14.44 23.96 47.64
CA THR A 373 -15.27 22.91 48.19
C THR A 373 -16.25 23.58 49.16
N THR A 374 -17.48 23.82 48.74
CA THR A 374 -18.57 24.22 49.61
C THR A 374 -18.86 23.03 50.53
N GLY A 375 -18.13 22.94 51.65
CA GLY A 375 -18.44 22.06 52.75
C GLY A 375 -19.77 22.45 53.34
N GLN A 376 -20.79 21.65 53.11
CA GLN A 376 -21.95 21.63 53.98
C GLN A 376 -21.51 21.00 55.31
N GLU A 377 -21.29 21.85 56.32
CA GLU A 377 -21.30 21.38 57.69
C GLU A 377 -22.69 20.83 58.03
N PRO A 378 -22.83 19.65 58.63
CA PRO A 378 -24.13 19.20 59.14
C PRO A 378 -24.52 20.01 60.34
N ASP A 379 -25.68 20.65 60.24
CA ASP A 379 -26.38 21.41 61.35
C ASP A 379 -26.68 20.47 62.54
N GLU A 380 -25.85 20.59 63.59
CA GLU A 380 -26.04 19.95 64.91
C GLU A 380 -26.94 20.78 65.80
N SER A 381 -28.12 21.18 65.36
CA SER A 381 -29.10 21.84 66.25
C SER A 381 -30.45 21.14 66.16
N ASN A 382 -30.57 19.92 66.72
CA ASN A 382 -31.86 19.46 67.24
C ASN A 382 -31.76 18.19 68.12
N ARG A 383 -31.15 18.33 69.30
CA ARG A 383 -31.34 17.41 70.44
C ARG A 383 -31.47 18.18 71.72
N GLN A 384 -32.63 18.77 71.99
CA GLN A 384 -33.12 19.02 73.34
C GLN A 384 -34.61 19.42 73.26
N SER A 385 -35.47 18.50 73.59
CA SER A 385 -36.65 18.61 74.46
C SER A 385 -37.71 17.60 74.08
N SER A 386 -37.82 16.58 74.91
CA SER A 386 -39.08 16.21 75.54
C SER A 386 -38.92 14.89 76.31
N ALA A 387 -38.95 15.05 77.61
CA ALA A 387 -39.52 14.24 78.65
C ALA A 387 -39.60 12.74 78.52
#